data_43f3974ae3699036a251a2c5e5190da7
#
_entry.id   43f3974ae3699036a251a2c5e5190da7
#
_cell.length_a   1.000
_cell.length_b   1.000
_cell.length_c   1.000
_cell.angle_alpha   90.00
_cell.angle_beta   90.00
_cell.angle_gamma   90.00
#
_symmetry.space_group_name_H-M   'P 1'
#
loop_
_entity.id
_entity.type
_entity.pdbx_description
1 polymer ?
#
loop_
_entity_poly.entity_id
_entity_poly.type
_entity_poly.pdbx_seq_one_letter_code
_entity_poly.pdbx_strand_id
1 'polypeptide(L)'
;DVYKRQLLVIFTKLLETVKNKMTLSLLFMISAAFLSAFLDALTVTAVLIAVSIGFYNIFSLNHKQKLITADEFENGKLFLRDLVMHGAIGTALGGVCTIVGEPQNLLIATKADWTFYEFFIKMAPITMPVLLAGLVTCLFVERFKLVGYGVILSDKLRNKIIEDAHRKDQARTDAEKLHLVFEGILGVCLIVALGLHVAPVGIIGLFLLVALTASKGIISEHKLGKAFEEPLPFTGLLVIFFVIVAVINDQNLFTPVILAVLNAATEIQAPLFYIANGVLSAISDNVFVATVYMNEIVLALENGIIDRNQFDVLAVAINTGTNLPSVATPNGQAAFLFLLTSSLAPLIGLSYLRMVIKALPYTIVLTLVGLICVILFL
;
A
#
# COMPACT_ATOMS: atom_id res chain seq x y z
N ASP A 1 13.63 9.81 -3.21
CA ASP A 1 13.45 10.97 -4.11
C ASP A 1 13.47 10.64 -5.60
N VAL A 2 14.16 9.58 -6.03
CA VAL A 2 14.30 9.19 -7.43
C VAL A 2 12.96 8.71 -8.00
N TYR A 3 12.32 7.75 -7.36
CA TYR A 3 10.99 7.26 -7.75
C TYR A 3 9.89 8.30 -7.54
N LYS A 4 10.03 9.20 -6.55
CA LYS A 4 9.06 10.28 -6.31
C LYS A 4 8.84 11.14 -7.56
N ARG A 5 9.89 11.42 -8.35
CA ARG A 5 9.78 12.21 -9.58
C ARG A 5 9.05 11.49 -10.71
N GLN A 6 9.29 10.20 -10.91
CA GLN A 6 8.62 9.41 -11.98
C GLN A 6 7.14 9.23 -11.68
N LEU A 7 6.83 8.85 -10.44
CA LEU A 7 5.46 8.65 -10.01
C LEU A 7 4.68 9.97 -10.04
N LEU A 8 5.33 11.10 -9.70
CA LEU A 8 4.75 12.42 -9.89
C LEU A 8 4.34 12.65 -11.35
N VAL A 9 5.19 12.27 -12.31
CA VAL A 9 4.89 12.41 -13.74
C VAL A 9 3.69 11.54 -14.13
N ILE A 10 3.64 10.29 -13.67
CA ILE A 10 2.52 9.38 -13.96
C ILE A 10 1.21 9.95 -13.44
N PHE A 11 1.14 10.32 -12.15
CA PHE A 11 -0.08 10.85 -11.55
C PHE A 11 -0.49 12.20 -12.13
N THR A 12 0.45 13.07 -12.48
CA THR A 12 0.15 14.34 -13.15
C THR A 12 -0.39 14.10 -14.56
N LYS A 13 0.21 13.21 -15.34
CA LYS A 13 -0.29 12.85 -16.68
C LYS A 13 -1.69 12.22 -16.64
N LEU A 14 -1.98 11.39 -15.64
CA LEU A 14 -3.34 10.88 -15.44
C LEU A 14 -4.34 12.02 -15.25
N LEU A 15 -3.99 13.03 -14.47
CA LEU A 15 -4.83 14.18 -14.19
C LEU A 15 -5.01 15.09 -15.40
N GLU A 16 -3.98 15.19 -16.28
CA GLU A 16 -4.05 15.91 -17.54
C GLU A 16 -4.96 15.23 -18.57
N THR A 17 -4.81 13.91 -18.70
CA THR A 17 -5.44 13.14 -19.77
C THR A 17 -6.89 12.79 -19.46
N VAL A 18 -7.21 12.55 -18.18
CA VAL A 18 -8.52 12.02 -17.76
C VAL A 18 -9.37 13.09 -17.11
N LYS A 19 -10.44 13.51 -17.79
CA LYS A 19 -11.39 14.50 -17.27
C LYS A 19 -12.45 13.89 -16.35
N ASN A 20 -12.86 12.65 -16.61
CA ASN A 20 -13.88 11.97 -15.83
C ASN A 20 -13.35 11.58 -14.45
N LYS A 21 -14.02 12.06 -13.39
CA LYS A 21 -13.61 11.80 -11.99
C LYS A 21 -13.58 10.30 -11.66
N MET A 22 -14.57 9.54 -12.08
CA MET A 22 -14.63 8.08 -11.81
C MET A 22 -13.45 7.36 -12.47
N THR A 23 -13.19 7.65 -13.73
CA THR A 23 -12.06 7.07 -14.46
C THR A 23 -10.72 7.48 -13.85
N LEU A 24 -10.60 8.74 -13.42
CA LEU A 24 -9.39 9.24 -12.74
C LEU A 24 -9.14 8.52 -11.42
N SER A 25 -10.16 8.41 -10.57
CA SER A 25 -10.07 7.69 -9.28
C SER A 25 -9.71 6.22 -9.47
N LEU A 26 -10.33 5.57 -10.47
CA LEU A 26 -10.03 4.18 -10.85
C LEU A 26 -8.58 4.01 -11.29
N LEU A 27 -8.09 4.89 -12.17
CA LEU A 27 -6.70 4.82 -12.66
C LEU A 27 -5.69 5.14 -11.57
N PHE A 28 -6.01 6.06 -10.67
CA PHE A 28 -5.18 6.32 -9.47
C PHE A 28 -5.06 5.07 -8.60
N MET A 29 -6.19 4.42 -8.34
CA MET A 29 -6.23 3.19 -7.54
C MET A 29 -5.48 2.05 -8.21
N ILE A 30 -5.67 1.82 -9.52
CA ILE A 30 -4.96 0.81 -10.31
C ILE A 30 -3.46 1.09 -10.32
N SER A 31 -3.06 2.35 -10.58
CA SER A 31 -1.65 2.73 -10.60
C SER A 31 -1.01 2.54 -9.23
N ALA A 32 -1.68 2.91 -8.15
CA ALA A 32 -1.20 2.71 -6.79
C ALA A 32 -1.09 1.21 -6.46
N ALA A 33 -2.07 0.40 -6.85
CA ALA A 33 -2.05 -1.05 -6.66
C ALA A 33 -0.89 -1.71 -7.45
N PHE A 34 -0.76 -1.37 -8.72
CA PHE A 34 0.32 -1.90 -9.54
C PHE A 34 1.71 -1.53 -8.99
N LEU A 35 1.88 -0.27 -8.61
CA LEU A 35 3.15 0.20 -8.07
C LEU A 35 3.46 -0.46 -6.72
N SER A 36 2.47 -0.60 -5.85
CA SER A 36 2.65 -1.22 -4.53
C SER A 36 2.93 -2.72 -4.60
N ALA A 37 2.58 -3.38 -5.67
CA ALA A 37 2.97 -4.77 -5.89
C ALA A 37 4.48 -4.97 -6.12
N PHE A 38 5.21 -3.92 -6.54
CA PHE A 38 6.65 -3.97 -6.82
C PHE A 38 7.48 -2.99 -5.99
N LEU A 39 6.81 -2.02 -5.38
CA LEU A 39 7.39 -1.06 -4.45
C LEU A 39 6.60 -1.16 -3.15
N ASP A 40 7.26 -0.95 -2.04
CA ASP A 40 6.60 -0.91 -0.74
C ASP A 40 5.44 0.11 -0.69
N ALA A 41 4.34 -0.26 -0.03
CA ALA A 41 3.14 0.56 0.10
C ALA A 41 3.39 1.95 0.71
N LEU A 42 4.35 2.07 1.65
CA LEU A 42 4.76 3.35 2.22
C LEU A 42 5.42 4.25 1.18
N THR A 43 6.27 3.70 0.31
CA THR A 43 6.92 4.43 -0.78
C THR A 43 5.90 5.00 -1.75
N VAL A 44 4.91 4.20 -2.17
CA VAL A 44 3.84 4.66 -3.07
C VAL A 44 2.99 5.73 -2.38
N THR A 45 2.65 5.54 -1.11
CA THR A 45 1.89 6.52 -0.32
C THR A 45 2.66 7.83 -0.13
N ALA A 46 3.98 7.78 0.10
CA ALA A 46 4.82 8.99 0.17
C ALA A 46 4.73 9.82 -1.11
N VAL A 47 4.66 9.16 -2.27
CA VAL A 47 4.48 9.84 -3.55
C VAL A 47 3.08 10.43 -3.69
N LEU A 48 2.04 9.68 -3.33
CA LEU A 48 0.67 10.20 -3.33
C LEU A 48 0.56 11.47 -2.46
N ILE A 49 1.19 11.47 -1.29
CA ILE A 49 1.27 12.63 -0.39
C ILE A 49 2.00 13.80 -1.08
N ALA A 50 3.18 13.55 -1.65
CA ALA A 50 3.99 14.59 -2.29
C ALA A 50 3.28 15.23 -3.49
N VAL A 51 2.65 14.42 -4.35
CA VAL A 51 1.82 14.89 -5.48
C VAL A 51 0.67 15.75 -4.98
N SER A 52 -0.03 15.29 -3.95
CA SER A 52 -1.21 15.97 -3.41
C SER A 52 -0.84 17.27 -2.69
N ILE A 53 0.31 17.34 -2.01
CA ILE A 53 0.86 18.60 -1.46
C ILE A 53 1.18 19.57 -2.61
N GLY A 54 1.75 19.07 -3.71
CA GLY A 54 2.01 19.89 -4.90
C GLY A 54 0.73 20.52 -5.43
N PHE A 55 -0.34 19.76 -5.58
CA PHE A 55 -1.63 20.27 -6.04
C PHE A 55 -2.28 21.22 -5.02
N TYR A 56 -2.23 20.87 -3.73
CA TYR A 56 -2.72 21.75 -2.69
C TYR A 56 -2.02 23.13 -2.71
N ASN A 57 -0.71 23.16 -2.92
CA ASN A 57 0.05 24.42 -3.01
C ASN A 57 -0.40 25.27 -4.20
N ILE A 58 -0.69 24.65 -5.35
CA ILE A 58 -1.28 25.34 -6.51
C ILE A 58 -2.64 25.92 -6.14
N PHE A 59 -3.52 25.16 -5.48
CA PHE A 59 -4.84 25.63 -5.04
C PHE A 59 -4.72 26.78 -4.04
N SER A 60 -3.86 26.64 -3.03
CA SER A 60 -3.63 27.65 -2.01
C SER A 60 -3.09 28.97 -2.59
N LEU A 61 -2.15 28.88 -3.53
CA LEU A 61 -1.59 30.07 -4.21
C LEU A 61 -2.68 30.79 -5.00
N ASN A 62 -3.47 30.06 -5.81
CA ASN A 62 -4.54 30.67 -6.60
C ASN A 62 -5.66 31.26 -5.73
N HIS A 63 -5.94 30.66 -4.57
CA HIS A 63 -6.89 31.20 -3.60
C HIS A 63 -6.38 32.51 -2.98
N LYS A 64 -5.12 32.54 -2.54
CA LYS A 64 -4.46 33.75 -1.99
C LYS A 64 -4.44 34.90 -3.01
N GLN A 65 -4.26 34.59 -4.30
CA GLN A 65 -4.30 35.56 -5.39
C GLN A 65 -5.73 35.93 -5.81
N LYS A 66 -6.76 35.42 -5.14
CA LYS A 66 -8.19 35.65 -5.47
C LYS A 66 -8.58 35.21 -6.90
N LEU A 67 -7.84 34.28 -7.49
CA LEU A 67 -8.13 33.72 -8.79
C LEU A 67 -9.22 32.63 -8.75
N ILE A 68 -9.44 32.03 -7.58
CA ILE A 68 -10.47 31.05 -7.30
C ILE A 68 -11.27 31.46 -6.06
N THR A 69 -12.52 31.00 -5.97
CA THR A 69 -13.40 31.23 -4.83
C THR A 69 -13.02 30.35 -3.64
N ALA A 70 -13.53 30.67 -2.44
CA ALA A 70 -13.37 29.83 -1.26
C ALA A 70 -13.98 28.43 -1.46
N ASP A 71 -15.15 28.35 -2.12
CA ASP A 71 -15.82 27.10 -2.42
C ASP A 71 -15.01 26.23 -3.40
N GLU A 72 -14.42 26.84 -4.44
CA GLU A 72 -13.52 26.12 -5.36
C GLU A 72 -12.30 25.58 -4.64
N PHE A 73 -11.73 26.33 -3.70
CA PHE A 73 -10.61 25.88 -2.88
C PHE A 73 -11.00 24.72 -1.96
N GLU A 74 -12.14 24.81 -1.26
CA GLU A 74 -12.63 23.70 -0.42
C GLU A 74 -12.92 22.45 -1.25
N ASN A 75 -13.57 22.60 -2.40
CA ASN A 75 -13.80 21.47 -3.33
C ASN A 75 -12.49 20.85 -3.81
N GLY A 76 -11.44 21.65 -4.05
CA GLY A 76 -10.10 21.16 -4.37
C GLY A 76 -9.52 20.28 -3.26
N LYS A 77 -9.67 20.68 -1.99
CA LYS A 77 -9.23 19.88 -0.84
C LYS A 77 -10.01 18.56 -0.71
N LEU A 78 -11.32 18.62 -0.89
CA LEU A 78 -12.18 17.43 -0.87
C LEU A 78 -11.80 16.45 -2.00
N PHE A 79 -11.56 16.98 -3.19
CA PHE A 79 -11.09 16.19 -4.34
C PHE A 79 -9.76 15.48 -4.05
N LEU A 80 -8.77 16.18 -3.47
CA LEU A 80 -7.49 15.57 -3.09
C LEU A 80 -7.68 14.49 -2.02
N ARG A 81 -8.55 14.72 -1.05
CA ARG A 81 -8.86 13.74 -0.02
C ARG A 81 -9.44 12.45 -0.60
N ASP A 82 -10.36 12.55 -1.56
CA ASP A 82 -10.91 11.39 -2.27
C ASP A 82 -9.80 10.63 -3.01
N LEU A 83 -8.96 11.37 -3.72
CA LEU A 83 -7.93 10.79 -4.58
C LEU A 83 -6.86 10.04 -3.76
N VAL A 84 -6.38 10.63 -2.66
CA VAL A 84 -5.39 9.96 -1.80
C VAL A 84 -5.96 8.76 -1.07
N MET A 85 -7.26 8.79 -0.71
CA MET A 85 -7.92 7.63 -0.12
C MET A 85 -8.02 6.47 -1.10
N HIS A 86 -8.40 6.71 -2.36
CA HIS A 86 -8.39 5.68 -3.41
C HIS A 86 -6.97 5.15 -3.66
N GLY A 87 -5.97 6.04 -3.69
CA GLY A 87 -4.58 5.64 -3.81
C GLY A 87 -4.12 4.76 -2.64
N ALA A 88 -4.39 5.16 -1.40
CA ALA A 88 -4.03 4.40 -0.20
C ALA A 88 -4.71 3.02 -0.15
N ILE A 89 -5.99 2.92 -0.55
CA ILE A 89 -6.67 1.62 -0.67
C ILE A 89 -6.04 0.80 -1.81
N GLY A 90 -5.69 1.45 -2.91
CA GLY A 90 -4.97 0.81 -4.01
C GLY A 90 -3.64 0.20 -3.56
N THR A 91 -2.86 0.90 -2.72
CA THR A 91 -1.60 0.34 -2.20
C THR A 91 -1.83 -0.93 -1.38
N ALA A 92 -2.86 -0.97 -0.54
CA ALA A 92 -3.19 -2.17 0.23
C ALA A 92 -3.59 -3.35 -0.67
N LEU A 93 -4.40 -3.08 -1.71
CA LEU A 93 -4.84 -4.11 -2.67
C LEU A 93 -3.70 -4.66 -3.54
N GLY A 94 -2.73 -3.84 -3.90
CA GLY A 94 -1.56 -4.28 -4.65
C GLY A 94 -0.50 -4.90 -3.75
N GLY A 95 -0.29 -4.31 -2.59
CA GLY A 95 0.72 -4.73 -1.62
C GLY A 95 0.52 -6.16 -1.15
N VAL A 96 -0.72 -6.60 -0.93
CA VAL A 96 -1.02 -7.97 -0.48
C VAL A 96 -0.65 -9.04 -1.51
N CYS A 97 -0.48 -8.68 -2.78
CA CYS A 97 -0.30 -9.65 -3.87
C CYS A 97 1.12 -10.23 -3.97
N THR A 98 2.14 -9.52 -3.47
CA THR A 98 3.56 -9.89 -3.69
C THR A 98 4.38 -9.78 -2.42
N ILE A 99 5.54 -10.44 -2.42
CA ILE A 99 6.47 -10.43 -1.28
C ILE A 99 6.94 -9.01 -0.92
N VAL A 100 7.09 -8.14 -1.91
CA VAL A 100 7.71 -6.81 -1.74
C VAL A 100 6.70 -5.77 -1.29
N GLY A 101 5.42 -6.00 -1.56
CA GLY A 101 4.39 -4.99 -1.38
C GLY A 101 4.14 -4.56 0.06
N GLU A 102 4.36 -5.47 1.01
CA GLU A 102 4.16 -5.22 2.45
C GLU A 102 5.22 -5.97 3.28
N PRO A 103 5.71 -5.42 4.40
CA PRO A 103 6.77 -6.06 5.19
C PRO A 103 6.42 -7.44 5.73
N GLN A 104 5.17 -7.67 6.14
CA GLN A 104 4.71 -8.99 6.62
C GLN A 104 4.72 -10.06 5.53
N ASN A 105 4.54 -9.68 4.26
CA ASN A 105 4.59 -10.62 3.15
C ASN A 105 5.99 -11.25 3.03
N LEU A 106 7.04 -10.42 3.20
CA LEU A 106 8.42 -10.89 3.19
C LEU A 106 8.68 -11.86 4.34
N LEU A 107 8.18 -11.57 5.53
CA LEU A 107 8.29 -12.44 6.70
C LEU A 107 7.58 -13.79 6.44
N ILE A 108 6.36 -13.75 5.93
CA ILE A 108 5.57 -14.97 5.62
C ILE A 108 6.28 -15.80 4.55
N ALA A 109 6.71 -15.17 3.46
CA ALA A 109 7.43 -15.85 2.38
C ALA A 109 8.73 -16.50 2.87
N THR A 110 9.49 -15.80 3.72
CA THR A 110 10.73 -16.33 4.31
C THR A 110 10.47 -17.54 5.21
N LYS A 111 9.43 -17.49 6.07
CA LYS A 111 9.08 -18.61 6.94
C LYS A 111 8.48 -19.79 6.17
N ALA A 112 7.77 -19.51 5.11
CA ALA A 112 7.17 -20.51 4.24
C ALA A 112 8.13 -21.05 3.16
N ASP A 113 9.32 -20.46 3.03
CA ASP A 113 10.29 -20.77 1.98
C ASP A 113 9.69 -20.65 0.56
N TRP A 114 8.91 -19.57 0.35
CA TRP A 114 8.28 -19.27 -0.93
C TRP A 114 9.09 -18.28 -1.74
N THR A 115 9.29 -18.59 -3.02
CA THR A 115 9.81 -17.64 -4.00
C THR A 115 8.80 -16.53 -4.30
N PHE A 116 9.23 -15.46 -4.96
CA PHE A 116 8.35 -14.38 -5.39
C PHE A 116 7.15 -14.87 -6.22
N TYR A 117 7.43 -15.78 -7.16
CA TYR A 117 6.39 -16.35 -8.03
C TYR A 117 5.43 -17.26 -7.27
N GLU A 118 5.94 -18.14 -6.40
CA GLU A 118 5.12 -19.03 -5.57
C GLU A 118 4.19 -18.24 -4.65
N PHE A 119 4.72 -17.20 -4.00
CA PHE A 119 3.91 -16.30 -3.17
C PHE A 119 2.75 -15.71 -3.98
N PHE A 120 3.05 -15.12 -5.15
CA PHE A 120 2.03 -14.53 -6.01
C PHE A 120 0.96 -15.55 -6.42
N ILE A 121 1.35 -16.74 -6.87
CA ILE A 121 0.41 -17.78 -7.32
C ILE A 121 -0.47 -18.28 -6.16
N LYS A 122 0.10 -18.45 -4.96
CA LYS A 122 -0.66 -18.86 -3.78
C LYS A 122 -1.64 -17.79 -3.30
N MET A 123 -1.28 -16.52 -3.41
CA MET A 123 -2.15 -15.40 -3.01
C MET A 123 -3.21 -15.05 -4.06
N ALA A 124 -2.92 -15.24 -5.35
CA ALA A 124 -3.74 -14.78 -6.47
C ALA A 124 -5.22 -15.24 -6.43
N PRO A 125 -5.56 -16.49 -6.04
CA PRO A 125 -6.95 -16.94 -5.96
C PRO A 125 -7.83 -16.07 -5.05
N ILE A 126 -7.24 -15.45 -4.03
CA ILE A 126 -7.96 -14.58 -3.10
C ILE A 126 -7.75 -13.11 -3.51
N THR A 127 -6.52 -12.70 -3.77
CA THR A 127 -6.18 -11.29 -3.94
C THR A 127 -6.69 -10.70 -5.26
N MET A 128 -6.74 -11.49 -6.35
CA MET A 128 -7.22 -10.99 -7.64
C MET A 128 -8.73 -10.72 -7.65
N PRO A 129 -9.61 -11.61 -7.17
CA PRO A 129 -11.03 -11.30 -7.02
C PRO A 129 -11.28 -10.10 -6.09
N VAL A 130 -10.52 -10.00 -4.98
CA VAL A 130 -10.63 -8.87 -4.04
C VAL A 130 -10.17 -7.58 -4.68
N LEU A 131 -9.09 -7.56 -5.47
CA LEU A 131 -8.66 -6.41 -6.25
C LEU A 131 -9.77 -5.94 -7.19
N LEU A 132 -10.38 -6.84 -7.95
CA LEU A 132 -11.51 -6.50 -8.82
C LEU A 132 -12.70 -5.94 -8.04
N ALA A 133 -13.06 -6.55 -6.91
CA ALA A 133 -14.13 -6.06 -6.04
C ALA A 133 -13.81 -4.65 -5.49
N GLY A 134 -12.57 -4.40 -5.12
CA GLY A 134 -12.10 -3.07 -4.69
C GLY A 134 -12.23 -2.01 -5.80
N LEU A 135 -11.85 -2.35 -7.04
CA LEU A 135 -12.01 -1.46 -8.20
C LEU A 135 -13.49 -1.17 -8.50
N VAL A 136 -14.34 -2.18 -8.42
CA VAL A 136 -15.80 -2.00 -8.55
C VAL A 136 -16.34 -1.12 -7.43
N THR A 137 -15.87 -1.31 -6.20
CA THR A 137 -16.25 -0.47 -5.05
C THR A 137 -15.83 1.00 -5.29
N CYS A 138 -14.66 1.25 -5.86
CA CYS A 138 -14.23 2.60 -6.25
C CYS A 138 -15.24 3.26 -7.19
N LEU A 139 -15.64 2.57 -8.26
CA LEU A 139 -16.64 3.09 -9.19
C LEU A 139 -17.99 3.32 -8.50
N PHE A 140 -18.39 2.43 -7.61
CA PHE A 140 -19.65 2.52 -6.89
C PHE A 140 -19.69 3.72 -5.93
N VAL A 141 -18.67 3.91 -5.09
CA VAL A 141 -18.63 5.03 -4.14
C VAL A 141 -18.54 6.38 -4.85
N GLU A 142 -17.82 6.46 -5.96
CA GLU A 142 -17.73 7.67 -6.79
C GLU A 142 -19.07 7.97 -7.49
N ARG A 143 -19.73 6.94 -8.06
CA ARG A 143 -20.99 7.08 -8.80
C ARG A 143 -22.14 7.53 -7.92
N PHE A 144 -22.25 6.95 -6.71
CA PHE A 144 -23.32 7.21 -5.77
C PHE A 144 -22.92 8.25 -4.71
N LYS A 145 -21.73 8.82 -4.79
CA LYS A 145 -21.20 9.85 -3.86
C LYS A 145 -21.27 9.41 -2.39
N LEU A 146 -21.03 8.13 -2.14
CA LEU A 146 -21.12 7.58 -0.79
C LEU A 146 -19.99 8.12 0.10
N VAL A 147 -20.27 8.28 1.37
CA VAL A 147 -19.33 8.72 2.42
C VAL A 147 -18.48 9.94 2.02
N GLY A 148 -19.04 10.81 1.16
CA GLY A 148 -18.43 12.06 0.72
C GLY A 148 -17.39 11.90 -0.41
N TYR A 149 -17.45 10.81 -1.17
CA TYR A 149 -16.77 10.68 -2.47
C TYR A 149 -17.52 11.41 -3.59
N GLY A 150 -16.93 11.50 -4.77
CA GLY A 150 -17.57 12.05 -5.97
C GLY A 150 -17.40 13.56 -6.14
N VAL A 151 -16.46 14.17 -5.45
CA VAL A 151 -16.16 15.60 -5.61
C VAL A 151 -15.37 15.82 -6.90
N ILE A 152 -15.87 16.74 -7.74
CA ILE A 152 -15.28 17.06 -9.06
C ILE A 152 -14.39 18.30 -8.92
N LEU A 153 -13.20 18.23 -9.51
CA LEU A 153 -12.29 19.37 -9.59
C LEU A 153 -12.82 20.38 -10.62
N SER A 154 -12.83 21.68 -10.27
CA SER A 154 -13.23 22.73 -11.22
C SER A 154 -12.24 22.81 -12.39
N ASP A 155 -12.74 23.17 -13.57
CA ASP A 155 -11.90 23.31 -14.76
C ASP A 155 -10.79 24.33 -14.57
N LYS A 156 -11.05 25.41 -13.81
CA LYS A 156 -10.03 26.39 -13.47
C LYS A 156 -8.85 25.78 -12.71
N LEU A 157 -9.13 25.00 -11.67
CA LEU A 157 -8.08 24.35 -10.86
C LEU A 157 -7.36 23.28 -11.69
N ARG A 158 -8.08 22.51 -12.49
CA ARG A 158 -7.49 21.53 -13.41
C ARG A 158 -6.50 22.20 -14.37
N ASN A 159 -6.92 23.27 -15.05
CA ASN A 159 -6.08 23.98 -16.02
C ASN A 159 -4.83 24.55 -15.35
N LYS A 160 -4.92 25.02 -14.10
CA LYS A 160 -3.75 25.49 -13.33
C LYS A 160 -2.76 24.39 -12.99
N ILE A 161 -3.22 23.19 -12.68
CA ILE A 161 -2.34 22.02 -12.50
C ILE A 161 -1.61 21.68 -13.80
N ILE A 162 -2.35 21.64 -14.92
CA ILE A 162 -1.81 21.33 -16.24
C ILE A 162 -0.76 22.38 -16.66
N GLU A 163 -1.07 23.66 -16.47
CA GLU A 163 -0.16 24.76 -16.78
C GLU A 163 1.15 24.66 -15.97
N ASP A 164 1.07 24.37 -14.66
CA ASP A 164 2.25 24.18 -13.81
C ASP A 164 3.07 22.94 -14.22
N ALA A 165 2.40 21.86 -14.59
CA ALA A 165 3.04 20.64 -15.08
C ALA A 165 3.81 20.88 -16.39
N HIS A 166 3.18 21.54 -17.37
CA HIS A 166 3.82 21.90 -18.63
C HIS A 166 5.01 22.83 -18.43
N ARG A 167 4.88 23.83 -17.57
CA ARG A 167 5.98 24.72 -17.22
C ARG A 167 7.17 23.97 -16.62
N LYS A 168 6.92 23.02 -15.71
CA LYS A 168 7.96 22.17 -15.12
C LYS A 168 8.60 21.24 -16.13
N ASP A 169 7.81 20.68 -17.07
CA ASP A 169 8.32 19.80 -18.12
C ASP A 169 9.21 20.53 -19.11
N GLN A 170 8.79 21.72 -19.54
CA GLN A 170 9.59 22.60 -20.42
C GLN A 170 10.90 23.08 -19.76
N ALA A 171 10.90 23.27 -18.44
CA ALA A 171 12.09 23.66 -17.69
C ALA A 171 13.10 22.53 -17.48
N ARG A 172 12.75 21.27 -17.82
CA ARG A 172 13.65 20.12 -17.67
C ARG A 172 14.79 20.16 -18.66
N THR A 173 15.99 19.94 -18.16
CA THR A 173 17.20 19.74 -18.97
C THR A 173 17.16 18.37 -19.66
N ASP A 174 17.93 18.21 -20.74
CA ASP A 174 18.03 16.92 -21.43
C ASP A 174 18.68 15.85 -20.56
N ALA A 175 19.57 16.23 -19.66
CA ALA A 175 20.13 15.34 -18.63
C ALA A 175 19.03 14.80 -17.69
N GLU A 176 18.10 15.66 -17.24
CA GLU A 176 16.99 15.21 -16.37
C GLU A 176 16.01 14.29 -17.11
N LYS A 177 15.79 14.52 -18.42
CA LYS A 177 14.98 13.62 -19.26
C LYS A 177 15.64 12.26 -19.41
N LEU A 178 16.96 12.23 -19.65
CA LEU A 178 17.72 11.00 -19.76
C LEU A 178 17.70 10.22 -18.42
N HIS A 179 17.83 10.88 -17.29
CA HIS A 179 17.69 10.26 -15.98
C HIS A 179 16.31 9.63 -15.78
N LEU A 180 15.23 10.29 -16.19
CA LEU A 180 13.88 9.72 -16.12
C LEU A 180 13.75 8.43 -16.94
N VAL A 181 14.32 8.39 -18.15
CA VAL A 181 14.32 7.19 -18.97
C VAL A 181 15.11 6.07 -18.31
N PHE A 182 16.31 6.36 -17.79
CA PHE A 182 17.16 5.40 -17.10
C PHE A 182 16.47 4.82 -15.85
N GLU A 183 15.84 5.66 -15.05
CA GLU A 183 15.04 5.26 -13.89
C GLU A 183 13.87 4.35 -14.31
N GLY A 184 13.21 4.65 -15.43
CA GLY A 184 12.14 3.80 -15.99
C GLY A 184 12.66 2.42 -16.39
N ILE A 185 13.81 2.36 -17.05
CA ILE A 185 14.47 1.09 -17.40
C ILE A 185 14.81 0.28 -16.14
N LEU A 186 15.38 0.92 -15.12
CA LEU A 186 15.67 0.24 -13.85
C LEU A 186 14.40 -0.28 -13.15
N GLY A 187 13.29 0.46 -13.24
CA GLY A 187 11.99 -0.01 -12.73
C GLY A 187 11.49 -1.26 -13.45
N VAL A 188 11.65 -1.32 -14.79
CA VAL A 188 11.31 -2.53 -15.57
C VAL A 188 12.27 -3.67 -15.20
N CYS A 189 13.57 -3.39 -15.06
CA CYS A 189 14.56 -4.39 -14.63
C CYS A 189 14.23 -4.96 -13.25
N LEU A 190 13.75 -4.13 -12.31
CA LEU A 190 13.29 -4.58 -11.00
C LEU A 190 12.17 -5.62 -11.13
N ILE A 191 11.12 -5.29 -11.88
CA ILE A 191 9.96 -6.18 -12.06
C ILE A 191 10.40 -7.51 -12.67
N VAL A 192 11.24 -7.47 -13.69
CA VAL A 192 11.78 -8.67 -14.36
C VAL A 192 12.67 -9.47 -13.41
N ALA A 193 13.58 -8.83 -12.68
CA ALA A 193 14.49 -9.51 -11.75
C ALA A 193 13.75 -10.20 -10.60
N LEU A 194 12.70 -9.55 -10.05
CA LEU A 194 11.83 -10.15 -9.03
C LEU A 194 11.03 -11.33 -9.61
N GLY A 195 10.40 -11.15 -10.77
CA GLY A 195 9.57 -12.18 -11.41
C GLY A 195 10.36 -13.41 -11.83
N LEU A 196 11.59 -13.24 -12.31
CA LEU A 196 12.50 -14.34 -12.70
C LEU A 196 13.33 -14.88 -11.53
N HIS A 197 13.18 -14.34 -10.33
CA HIS A 197 13.94 -14.73 -9.14
C HIS A 197 15.47 -14.75 -9.37
N VAL A 198 15.98 -13.71 -10.04
CA VAL A 198 17.41 -13.62 -10.43
C VAL A 198 18.33 -13.60 -9.20
N ALA A 199 17.86 -13.04 -8.09
CA ALA A 199 18.58 -12.97 -6.81
C ALA A 199 17.56 -12.77 -5.66
N PRO A 200 17.98 -12.96 -4.39
CA PRO A 200 17.19 -12.59 -3.23
C PRO A 200 16.74 -11.12 -3.29
N VAL A 201 15.51 -10.83 -2.84
CA VAL A 201 14.88 -9.50 -2.91
C VAL A 201 15.79 -8.39 -2.37
N GLY A 202 16.47 -8.62 -1.23
CA GLY A 202 17.38 -7.66 -0.63
C GLY A 202 18.59 -7.32 -1.53
N ILE A 203 19.12 -8.29 -2.28
CA ILE A 203 20.24 -8.09 -3.22
C ILE A 203 19.78 -7.27 -4.43
N ILE A 204 18.59 -7.56 -4.96
CA ILE A 204 17.98 -6.78 -6.05
C ILE A 204 17.76 -5.32 -5.58
N GLY A 205 17.24 -5.12 -4.38
CA GLY A 205 17.06 -3.80 -3.79
C GLY A 205 18.37 -3.03 -3.61
N LEU A 206 19.41 -3.70 -3.10
CA LEU A 206 20.74 -3.11 -2.94
C LEU A 206 21.35 -2.71 -4.30
N PHE A 207 21.24 -3.57 -5.31
CA PHE A 207 21.69 -3.25 -6.67
C PHE A 207 21.01 -1.99 -7.20
N LEU A 208 19.69 -1.88 -7.05
CA LEU A 208 18.95 -0.70 -7.48
C LEU A 208 19.37 0.57 -6.74
N LEU A 209 19.56 0.48 -5.42
CA LEU A 209 20.05 1.60 -4.62
C LEU A 209 21.40 2.09 -5.15
N VAL A 210 22.34 1.18 -5.40
CA VAL A 210 23.66 1.52 -5.94
C VAL A 210 23.55 2.09 -7.36
N ALA A 211 22.79 1.45 -8.26
CA ALA A 211 22.63 1.92 -9.64
C ALA A 211 22.01 3.32 -9.72
N LEU A 212 20.98 3.59 -8.89
CA LEU A 212 20.28 4.88 -8.85
C LEU A 212 21.15 5.99 -8.22
N THR A 213 21.87 5.69 -7.15
CA THR A 213 22.75 6.67 -6.51
C THR A 213 23.97 6.99 -7.38
N ALA A 214 24.57 5.97 -8.02
CA ALA A 214 25.67 6.13 -8.94
C ALA A 214 25.28 6.95 -10.19
N SER A 215 24.14 6.65 -10.79
CA SER A 215 23.66 7.39 -11.98
C SER A 215 23.43 8.87 -11.73
N LYS A 216 23.12 9.25 -10.49
CA LYS A 216 22.90 10.65 -10.08
C LYS A 216 24.14 11.32 -9.47
N GLY A 217 25.27 10.61 -9.41
CA GLY A 217 26.45 11.12 -8.75
C GLY A 217 26.24 11.41 -7.25
N ILE A 218 25.33 10.68 -6.60
CA ILE A 218 25.09 10.81 -5.17
C ILE A 218 26.10 9.93 -4.43
N ILE A 219 27.26 10.50 -4.15
CA ILE A 219 28.37 9.85 -3.45
C ILE A 219 28.64 10.47 -2.07
N SER A 220 27.94 11.55 -1.74
CA SER A 220 28.15 12.24 -0.47
C SER A 220 27.48 11.47 0.66
N GLU A 221 28.27 11.12 1.68
CA GLU A 221 27.83 10.41 2.88
C GLU A 221 26.61 11.09 3.56
N HIS A 222 26.61 12.42 3.63
CA HIS A 222 25.51 13.18 4.20
C HIS A 222 24.19 12.98 3.45
N LYS A 223 24.21 12.94 2.11
CA LYS A 223 23.00 12.72 1.30
C LYS A 223 22.48 11.28 1.42
N LEU A 224 23.39 10.32 1.50
CA LEU A 224 23.03 8.91 1.71
C LEU A 224 22.49 8.72 3.12
N GLY A 225 23.17 9.24 4.16
CA GLY A 225 22.71 9.16 5.55
C GLY A 225 21.30 9.70 5.73
N LYS A 226 21.01 10.88 5.15
CA LYS A 226 19.68 11.48 5.20
C LYS A 226 18.58 10.60 4.58
N ALA A 227 18.88 9.84 3.53
CA ALA A 227 17.95 8.91 2.93
C ALA A 227 17.68 7.67 3.81
N PHE A 228 18.63 7.28 4.66
CA PHE A 228 18.46 6.23 5.66
C PHE A 228 17.74 6.73 6.93
N GLU A 229 17.78 8.02 7.23
CA GLU A 229 17.07 8.62 8.37
C GLU A 229 15.53 8.59 8.19
N GLU A 230 15.02 8.75 6.96
CA GLU A 230 13.57 8.73 6.69
C GLU A 230 12.88 7.43 7.14
N PRO A 231 13.40 6.21 6.86
CA PRO A 231 12.78 4.95 7.29
C PRO A 231 13.13 4.54 8.73
N LEU A 232 14.08 5.21 9.43
CA LEU A 232 14.49 4.84 10.77
C LEU A 232 13.34 4.76 11.79
N PRO A 233 12.38 5.70 11.85
CA PRO A 233 11.27 5.61 12.80
C PRO A 233 10.44 4.35 12.58
N PHE A 234 10.18 3.96 11.32
CA PHE A 234 9.46 2.74 10.98
C PHE A 234 10.28 1.49 11.30
N THR A 235 11.57 1.49 10.97
CA THR A 235 12.48 0.40 11.32
C THR A 235 12.57 0.21 12.84
N GLY A 236 12.67 1.30 13.60
CA GLY A 236 12.65 1.27 15.07
C GLY A 236 11.34 0.70 15.62
N LEU A 237 10.21 1.05 15.03
CA LEU A 237 8.90 0.50 15.39
C LEU A 237 8.85 -1.01 15.13
N LEU A 238 9.34 -1.49 13.99
CA LEU A 238 9.43 -2.92 13.68
C LEU A 238 10.30 -3.68 14.66
N VAL A 239 11.46 -3.14 15.07
CA VAL A 239 12.32 -3.76 16.07
C VAL A 239 11.58 -3.90 17.40
N ILE A 240 10.87 -2.87 17.84
CA ILE A 240 10.06 -2.92 19.06
C ILE A 240 8.96 -3.99 18.93
N PHE A 241 8.28 -4.08 17.81
CA PHE A 241 7.27 -5.11 17.57
C PHE A 241 7.86 -6.51 17.65
N PHE A 242 9.03 -6.76 17.03
CA PHE A 242 9.69 -8.06 17.15
C PHE A 242 10.08 -8.42 18.59
N VAL A 243 10.50 -7.45 19.41
CA VAL A 243 10.76 -7.68 20.83
C VAL A 243 9.47 -8.05 21.57
N ILE A 244 8.36 -7.33 21.31
CA ILE A 244 7.06 -7.65 21.90
C ILE A 244 6.59 -9.05 21.47
N VAL A 245 6.74 -9.39 20.19
CA VAL A 245 6.41 -10.74 19.66
C VAL A 245 7.24 -11.81 20.33
N ALA A 246 8.54 -11.57 20.57
CA ALA A 246 9.39 -12.51 21.27
C ALA A 246 8.90 -12.79 22.70
N VAL A 247 8.46 -11.74 23.42
CA VAL A 247 7.86 -11.88 24.76
C VAL A 247 6.54 -12.65 24.70
N ILE A 248 5.68 -12.34 23.74
CA ILE A 248 4.39 -13.02 23.53
C ILE A 248 4.61 -14.53 23.27
N ASN A 249 5.58 -14.86 22.42
CA ASN A 249 5.96 -16.25 22.14
C ASN A 249 6.50 -16.96 23.38
N ASP A 250 7.45 -16.34 24.08
CA ASP A 250 8.04 -16.89 25.31
C ASP A 250 6.97 -17.19 26.39
N GLN A 251 5.98 -16.32 26.48
CA GLN A 251 4.86 -16.46 27.44
C GLN A 251 3.68 -17.29 26.89
N ASN A 252 3.75 -17.81 25.67
CA ASN A 252 2.71 -18.61 25.01
C ASN A 252 1.31 -17.94 25.03
N LEU A 253 1.24 -16.62 24.93
CA LEU A 253 -0.01 -15.86 25.11
C LEU A 253 -1.04 -16.12 24.01
N PHE A 254 -0.60 -16.41 22.78
CA PHE A 254 -1.49 -16.70 21.66
C PHE A 254 -1.70 -18.19 21.41
N THR A 255 -0.89 -19.06 21.98
CA THR A 255 -0.99 -20.52 21.82
C THR A 255 -2.40 -21.05 22.13
N PRO A 256 -3.13 -20.60 23.18
CA PRO A 256 -4.50 -21.08 23.40
C PRO A 256 -5.47 -20.73 22.28
N VAL A 257 -5.33 -19.54 21.67
CA VAL A 257 -6.18 -19.10 20.55
C VAL A 257 -5.88 -19.94 19.31
N ILE A 258 -4.60 -20.15 19.02
CA ILE A 258 -4.15 -20.94 17.86
C ILE A 258 -4.59 -22.39 18.01
N LEU A 259 -4.39 -23.02 19.18
CA LEU A 259 -4.84 -24.38 19.44
C LEU A 259 -6.37 -24.51 19.33
N ALA A 260 -7.13 -23.50 19.77
CA ALA A 260 -8.58 -23.52 19.60
C ALA A 260 -8.98 -23.55 18.09
N VAL A 261 -8.25 -22.82 17.23
CA VAL A 261 -8.48 -22.86 15.79
C VAL A 261 -7.99 -24.17 15.18
N LEU A 262 -6.81 -24.66 15.54
CA LEU A 262 -6.25 -25.91 15.02
C LEU A 262 -7.05 -27.15 15.45
N ASN A 263 -7.75 -27.09 16.59
CA ASN A 263 -8.67 -28.16 17.04
C ASN A 263 -10.04 -28.12 16.32
N ALA A 264 -10.33 -27.08 15.57
CA ALA A 264 -11.54 -27.04 14.74
C ALA A 264 -11.40 -27.95 13.50
N ALA A 265 -12.52 -28.24 12.85
CA ALA A 265 -12.50 -29.00 11.62
C ALA A 265 -11.61 -28.32 10.57
N THR A 266 -10.82 -29.09 9.82
CA THR A 266 -9.78 -28.57 8.91
C THR A 266 -10.34 -27.58 7.91
N GLU A 267 -11.56 -27.80 7.41
CA GLU A 267 -12.24 -26.98 6.42
C GLU A 267 -12.56 -25.55 6.90
N ILE A 268 -12.67 -25.37 8.23
CA ILE A 268 -13.02 -24.05 8.81
C ILE A 268 -11.79 -23.33 9.41
N GLN A 269 -10.63 -23.96 9.48
CA GLN A 269 -9.44 -23.36 10.08
C GLN A 269 -8.97 -22.12 9.30
N ALA A 270 -8.87 -22.20 7.97
CA ALA A 270 -8.46 -21.07 7.14
C ALA A 270 -9.44 -19.87 7.26
N PRO A 271 -10.77 -20.04 7.14
CA PRO A 271 -11.73 -18.97 7.44
C PRO A 271 -11.59 -18.37 8.85
N LEU A 272 -11.38 -19.21 9.88
CA LEU A 272 -11.19 -18.74 11.25
C LEU A 272 -9.89 -17.91 11.40
N PHE A 273 -8.78 -18.38 10.82
CA PHE A 273 -7.53 -17.61 10.80
C PHE A 273 -7.71 -16.29 10.05
N TYR A 274 -8.39 -16.30 8.89
CA TYR A 274 -8.67 -15.07 8.15
C TYR A 274 -9.45 -14.04 8.99
N ILE A 275 -10.52 -14.46 9.66
CA ILE A 275 -11.35 -13.56 10.49
C ILE A 275 -10.57 -13.09 11.72
N ALA A 276 -9.92 -14.00 12.46
CA ALA A 276 -9.17 -13.66 13.67
C ALA A 276 -8.05 -12.67 13.37
N ASN A 277 -7.27 -12.93 12.33
CA ASN A 277 -6.22 -12.01 11.88
C ASN A 277 -6.80 -10.67 11.43
N GLY A 278 -7.93 -10.69 10.71
CA GLY A 278 -8.59 -9.48 10.22
C GLY A 278 -9.07 -8.55 11.34
N VAL A 279 -9.69 -9.12 12.36
CA VAL A 279 -10.16 -8.34 13.53
C VAL A 279 -8.98 -7.76 14.30
N LEU A 280 -7.96 -8.55 14.56
CA LEU A 280 -6.76 -8.09 15.27
C LEU A 280 -5.99 -7.06 14.47
N SER A 281 -5.81 -7.27 13.17
CA SER A 281 -5.09 -6.35 12.30
C SER A 281 -5.84 -5.03 12.06
N ALA A 282 -7.17 -5.01 12.15
CA ALA A 282 -7.93 -3.77 12.14
C ALA A 282 -7.67 -2.87 13.37
N ILE A 283 -7.21 -3.44 14.47
CA ILE A 283 -6.94 -2.73 15.73
C ILE A 283 -5.45 -2.48 15.91
N SER A 284 -4.61 -3.44 15.48
CA SER A 284 -3.17 -3.46 15.63
C SER A 284 -2.47 -3.43 14.27
N ASP A 285 -1.15 -3.31 14.27
CA ASP A 285 -0.33 -3.36 13.06
C ASP A 285 -0.36 -4.77 12.42
N ASN A 286 -0.47 -4.82 11.10
CA ASN A 286 -0.56 -6.07 10.33
C ASN A 286 0.73 -6.91 10.38
N VAL A 287 1.91 -6.28 10.47
CA VAL A 287 3.20 -7.00 10.60
C VAL A 287 3.26 -7.74 11.93
N PHE A 288 2.84 -7.07 13.01
CA PHE A 288 2.77 -7.67 14.34
C PHE A 288 1.87 -8.91 14.36
N VAL A 289 0.63 -8.76 13.87
CA VAL A 289 -0.36 -9.85 13.87
C VAL A 289 0.15 -11.03 13.02
N ALA A 290 0.61 -10.77 11.79
CA ALA A 290 1.15 -11.81 10.92
C ALA A 290 2.33 -12.55 11.55
N THR A 291 3.23 -11.82 12.24
CA THR A 291 4.41 -12.43 12.87
C THR A 291 4.02 -13.41 13.97
N VAL A 292 3.08 -13.03 14.83
CA VAL A 292 2.61 -13.89 15.92
C VAL A 292 2.00 -15.19 15.38
N TYR A 293 1.04 -15.05 14.46
CA TYR A 293 0.34 -16.23 13.93
C TYR A 293 1.25 -17.13 13.08
N MET A 294 2.16 -16.54 12.30
CA MET A 294 3.13 -17.33 11.52
C MET A 294 4.09 -18.11 12.41
N ASN A 295 4.54 -17.56 13.53
CA ASN A 295 5.40 -18.28 14.47
C ASN A 295 4.70 -19.55 14.99
N GLU A 296 3.44 -19.41 15.38
CA GLU A 296 2.67 -20.53 15.93
C GLU A 296 2.41 -21.64 14.90
N ILE A 297 2.06 -21.30 13.65
CA ILE A 297 1.86 -22.33 12.62
C ILE A 297 3.18 -22.98 12.19
N VAL A 298 4.32 -22.28 12.25
CA VAL A 298 5.65 -22.88 12.07
C VAL A 298 5.92 -23.92 13.17
N LEU A 299 5.68 -23.58 14.43
CA LEU A 299 5.82 -24.52 15.55
C LEU A 299 4.88 -25.71 15.40
N ALA A 300 3.63 -25.50 14.93
CA ALA A 300 2.69 -26.57 14.67
C ALA A 300 3.18 -27.52 13.54
N LEU A 301 3.82 -27.00 12.51
CA LEU A 301 4.45 -27.78 11.45
C LEU A 301 5.65 -28.57 11.96
N GLU A 302 6.55 -27.92 12.71
CA GLU A 302 7.75 -28.55 13.27
C GLU A 302 7.40 -29.67 14.26
N ASN A 303 6.32 -29.52 15.03
CA ASN A 303 5.82 -30.52 15.96
C ASN A 303 4.96 -31.60 15.29
N GLY A 304 4.75 -31.55 13.97
CA GLY A 304 3.93 -32.52 13.23
C GLY A 304 2.43 -32.45 13.55
N ILE A 305 1.93 -31.32 14.09
CA ILE A 305 0.50 -31.11 14.36
C ILE A 305 -0.24 -30.83 13.05
N ILE A 306 0.40 -30.14 12.11
CA ILE A 306 -0.10 -29.86 10.76
C ILE A 306 0.91 -30.34 9.73
N ASP A 307 0.43 -30.69 8.55
CA ASP A 307 1.30 -31.00 7.41
C ASP A 307 1.69 -29.73 6.61
N ARG A 308 2.55 -29.90 5.63
CA ARG A 308 3.04 -28.78 4.79
C ARG A 308 1.91 -28.13 4.00
N ASN A 309 0.97 -28.91 3.48
CA ASN A 309 -0.13 -28.37 2.70
C ASN A 309 -1.06 -27.51 3.55
N GLN A 310 -1.39 -27.99 4.75
CA GLN A 310 -2.18 -27.24 5.73
C GLN A 310 -1.46 -25.96 6.18
N PHE A 311 -0.14 -26.04 6.42
CA PHE A 311 0.68 -24.87 6.71
C PHE A 311 0.58 -23.81 5.61
N ASP A 312 0.71 -24.22 4.35
CA ASP A 312 0.61 -23.30 3.21
C ASP A 312 -0.78 -22.64 3.12
N VAL A 313 -1.84 -23.40 3.31
CA VAL A 313 -3.22 -22.89 3.37
C VAL A 313 -3.40 -21.86 4.49
N LEU A 314 -2.92 -22.17 5.69
CA LEU A 314 -3.04 -21.26 6.83
C LEU A 314 -2.17 -20.01 6.67
N ALA A 315 -0.99 -20.12 6.08
CA ALA A 315 -0.12 -18.97 5.77
C ALA A 315 -0.79 -18.01 4.77
N VAL A 316 -1.49 -18.53 3.76
CA VAL A 316 -2.29 -17.70 2.83
C VAL A 316 -3.44 -17.01 3.57
N ALA A 317 -4.16 -17.74 4.43
CA ALA A 317 -5.26 -17.17 5.22
C ALA A 317 -4.78 -16.09 6.20
N ILE A 318 -3.61 -16.28 6.84
CA ILE A 318 -2.97 -15.29 7.71
C ILE A 318 -2.62 -14.04 6.90
N ASN A 319 -1.91 -14.19 5.76
CA ASN A 319 -1.52 -13.04 4.94
C ASN A 319 -2.71 -12.23 4.46
N THR A 320 -3.69 -12.90 3.89
CA THR A 320 -4.88 -12.21 3.34
C THR A 320 -5.77 -11.67 4.44
N GLY A 321 -5.89 -12.36 5.57
CA GLY A 321 -6.63 -11.91 6.75
C GLY A 321 -6.01 -10.68 7.41
N THR A 322 -4.68 -10.60 7.49
CA THR A 322 -4.02 -9.41 8.05
C THR A 322 -4.08 -8.20 7.13
N ASN A 323 -4.14 -8.39 5.83
CA ASN A 323 -4.07 -7.30 4.85
C ASN A 323 -5.43 -6.74 4.42
N LEU A 324 -6.40 -7.59 4.11
CA LEU A 324 -7.64 -7.15 3.46
C LEU A 324 -8.61 -6.45 4.42
N PRO A 325 -8.92 -6.99 5.61
CA PRO A 325 -9.76 -6.31 6.58
C PRO A 325 -9.09 -5.11 7.26
N SER A 326 -7.77 -5.05 7.29
CA SER A 326 -7.01 -4.02 8.00
C SER A 326 -7.16 -2.61 7.42
N VAL A 327 -7.66 -2.48 6.19
CA VAL A 327 -8.06 -1.18 5.62
C VAL A 327 -9.17 -0.48 6.43
N ALA A 328 -9.76 -1.16 7.42
CA ALA A 328 -10.78 -0.61 8.31
C ALA A 328 -10.29 0.60 9.09
N THR A 329 -9.05 0.62 9.50
CA THR A 329 -8.51 1.69 10.34
C THR A 329 -7.09 2.10 9.92
N PRO A 330 -6.69 3.33 10.24
CA PRO A 330 -5.31 3.76 10.02
C PRO A 330 -4.25 2.92 10.75
N ASN A 331 -4.59 2.33 11.89
CA ASN A 331 -3.65 1.50 12.65
C ASN A 331 -3.37 0.16 11.97
N GLY A 332 -4.36 -0.38 11.24
CA GLY A 332 -4.25 -1.67 10.57
C GLY A 332 -3.36 -1.65 9.33
N GLN A 333 -3.16 -0.49 8.72
CA GLN A 333 -2.37 -0.35 7.48
C GLN A 333 -1.30 0.73 7.64
N ALA A 334 -0.03 0.34 7.50
CA ALA A 334 1.09 1.26 7.62
C ALA A 334 0.98 2.45 6.64
N ALA A 335 0.53 2.22 5.42
CA ALA A 335 0.27 3.25 4.42
C ALA A 335 -0.80 4.26 4.87
N PHE A 336 -1.85 3.81 5.55
CA PHE A 336 -2.91 4.65 6.07
C PHE A 336 -2.44 5.48 7.27
N LEU A 337 -1.71 4.86 8.17
CA LEU A 337 -1.12 5.57 9.32
C LEU A 337 -0.13 6.63 8.85
N PHE A 338 0.72 6.31 7.87
CA PHE A 338 1.66 7.24 7.27
C PHE A 338 0.96 8.41 6.59
N LEU A 339 -0.13 8.16 5.85
CA LEU A 339 -0.95 9.23 5.26
C LEU A 339 -1.57 10.11 6.35
N LEU A 340 -2.13 9.52 7.41
CA LEU A 340 -2.79 10.26 8.50
C LEU A 340 -1.82 11.15 9.28
N THR A 341 -0.59 10.67 9.50
CA THR A 341 0.45 11.40 10.24
C THR A 341 1.25 12.38 9.37
N SER A 342 1.01 12.38 8.06
CA SER A 342 1.68 13.27 7.11
C SER A 342 1.24 14.73 7.25
N SER A 343 2.07 15.64 6.76
CA SER A 343 1.73 17.06 6.66
C SER A 343 0.54 17.35 5.75
N LEU A 344 0.17 16.43 4.87
CA LEU A 344 -1.00 16.56 3.97
C LEU A 344 -2.33 16.44 4.73
N ALA A 345 -2.43 15.52 5.68
CA ALA A 345 -3.69 15.18 6.34
C ALA A 345 -4.44 16.40 6.92
N PRO A 346 -3.81 17.29 7.72
CA PRO A 346 -4.47 18.49 8.20
C PRO A 346 -4.84 19.47 7.08
N LEU A 347 -4.06 19.55 6.00
CA LEU A 347 -4.31 20.46 4.88
C LEU A 347 -5.60 20.12 4.12
N ILE A 348 -5.89 18.84 3.94
CA ILE A 348 -7.11 18.35 3.27
C ILE A 348 -8.21 17.98 4.25
N GLY A 349 -8.02 18.25 5.54
CA GLY A 349 -8.98 17.94 6.60
C GLY A 349 -9.23 16.42 6.75
N LEU A 350 -8.22 15.59 6.55
CA LEU A 350 -8.29 14.15 6.76
C LEU A 350 -7.98 13.85 8.23
N SER A 351 -8.97 13.31 8.96
CA SER A 351 -8.84 12.87 10.35
C SER A 351 -9.01 11.36 10.44
N TYR A 352 -8.64 10.79 11.58
CA TYR A 352 -8.80 9.35 11.85
C TYR A 352 -10.21 8.86 11.52
N LEU A 353 -11.22 9.49 12.10
CA LEU A 353 -12.62 9.09 11.90
C LEU A 353 -13.07 9.24 10.44
N ARG A 354 -12.66 10.32 9.76
CA ARG A 354 -12.97 10.50 8.33
C ARG A 354 -12.31 9.42 7.47
N MET A 355 -11.12 9.00 7.83
CA MET A 355 -10.41 7.93 7.12
C MET A 355 -11.16 6.60 7.29
N VAL A 356 -11.56 6.25 8.51
CA VAL A 356 -12.38 5.07 8.80
C VAL A 356 -13.70 5.10 8.03
N ILE A 357 -14.42 6.23 8.05
CA ILE A 357 -15.70 6.37 7.34
C ILE A 357 -15.51 6.20 5.82
N LYS A 358 -14.47 6.80 5.25
CA LYS A 358 -14.17 6.66 3.81
C LYS A 358 -13.72 5.27 3.43
N ALA A 359 -13.00 4.57 4.29
CA ALA A 359 -12.57 3.21 4.08
C ALA A 359 -13.70 2.18 4.26
N LEU A 360 -14.76 2.50 5.03
CA LEU A 360 -15.80 1.55 5.43
C LEU A 360 -16.44 0.75 4.27
N PRO A 361 -16.83 1.33 3.12
CA PRO A 361 -17.37 0.56 2.01
C PRO A 361 -16.36 -0.48 1.49
N TYR A 362 -15.10 -0.11 1.42
CA TYR A 362 -14.02 -1.00 1.01
C TYR A 362 -13.78 -2.10 2.06
N THR A 363 -13.71 -1.73 3.33
CA THR A 363 -13.54 -2.69 4.42
C THR A 363 -14.58 -3.80 4.34
N ILE A 364 -15.85 -3.44 4.19
CA ILE A 364 -16.94 -4.42 4.10
C ILE A 364 -16.76 -5.33 2.88
N VAL A 365 -16.54 -4.73 1.70
CA VAL A 365 -16.45 -5.51 0.44
C VAL A 365 -15.20 -6.38 0.43
N LEU A 366 -14.02 -5.85 0.78
CA LEU A 366 -12.77 -6.59 0.73
C LEU A 366 -12.75 -7.73 1.75
N THR A 367 -13.28 -7.49 2.97
CA THR A 367 -13.39 -8.52 4.01
C THR A 367 -14.33 -9.64 3.59
N LEU A 368 -15.52 -9.32 3.07
CA LEU A 368 -16.50 -10.32 2.68
C LEU A 368 -16.06 -11.10 1.44
N VAL A 369 -15.57 -10.42 0.40
CA VAL A 369 -15.09 -11.11 -0.81
C VAL A 369 -13.86 -11.95 -0.50
N GLY A 370 -12.93 -11.44 0.33
CA GLY A 370 -11.76 -12.19 0.77
C GLY A 370 -12.15 -13.44 1.55
N LEU A 371 -13.08 -13.34 2.49
CA LEU A 371 -13.59 -14.50 3.24
C LEU A 371 -14.25 -15.53 2.33
N ILE A 372 -15.08 -15.08 1.38
CA ILE A 372 -15.70 -15.99 0.40
C ILE A 372 -14.63 -16.71 -0.43
N CYS A 373 -13.61 -15.98 -0.89
CA CYS A 373 -12.52 -16.60 -1.65
C CYS A 373 -11.70 -17.58 -0.79
N VAL A 374 -11.45 -17.28 0.49
CA VAL A 374 -10.80 -18.22 1.41
C VAL A 374 -11.61 -19.50 1.56
N ILE A 375 -12.93 -19.41 1.70
CA ILE A 375 -13.82 -20.58 1.82
C ILE A 375 -13.86 -21.41 0.53
N LEU A 376 -13.74 -20.76 -0.64
CA LEU A 376 -13.90 -21.44 -1.93
C LEU A 376 -12.61 -22.02 -2.49
N PHE A 377 -11.46 -21.44 -2.15
CA PHE A 377 -10.17 -21.75 -2.80
C PHE A 377 -9.13 -22.33 -1.86
N LEU A 378 -9.32 -22.23 -0.55
CA LEU A 378 -8.46 -22.85 0.46
C LEU A 378 -9.17 -24.02 1.17
#